data_2fcaa68859925757111c2ae1fb01bd2c
#
_entry.id   2fcaa68859925757111c2ae1fb01bd2c
#
_cell.length_a   1.000
_cell.length_b   1.000
_cell.length_c   1.000
_cell.angle_alpha   90.00
_cell.angle_beta   90.00
_cell.angle_gamma   90.00
#
_symmetry.space_group_name_H-M   'P 1'
#
loop_
_entity.id
_entity.type
_entity.pdbx_description
1 polymer ?
#
loop_
_entity_poly.entity_id
_entity_poly.type
_entity_poly.pdbx_seq_one_letter_code
_entity_poly.pdbx_strand_id
1 'polypeptide(L)'
;GTLHSGNLYDIDSQDRRNRTTQAIRMTGLESVTNTEIAKLSGGQRQRAVIARALATEADLILLDEPLVGIDRESRNSLLKLLDNLCHERGKTIIMVSHDLTAISQTAHRMVFLEETIRFDGPTNKLPNLGKLASLRGIEHVHQD
;
A
#
# COMPACT_ATOMS: atom_id res chain seq x y z
N GLY A 1 -38.11 -27.50 -24.39
CA GLY A 1 -36.75 -27.16 -23.98
C GLY A 1 -36.79 -25.80 -23.31
N THR A 2 -36.82 -25.80 -21.96
CA THR A 2 -36.71 -24.58 -21.15
C THR A 2 -35.24 -24.21 -21.06
N LEU A 3 -34.81 -23.22 -21.78
CA LEU A 3 -33.52 -22.57 -21.61
C LEU A 3 -33.53 -21.91 -20.22
N HIS A 4 -32.79 -22.45 -19.28
CA HIS A 4 -32.44 -21.79 -18.04
C HIS A 4 -31.62 -20.54 -18.42
N SER A 5 -32.25 -19.38 -18.41
CA SER A 5 -31.55 -18.12 -18.35
C SER A 5 -30.95 -18.00 -16.93
N GLY A 6 -29.80 -18.63 -16.71
CA GLY A 6 -28.98 -18.35 -15.55
C GLY A 6 -28.72 -16.84 -15.58
N ASN A 7 -29.23 -16.16 -14.56
CA ASN A 7 -29.26 -14.71 -14.50
C ASN A 7 -27.82 -14.18 -14.57
N LEU A 8 -27.46 -13.45 -15.61
CA LEU A 8 -26.13 -12.83 -15.77
C LEU A 8 -25.78 -12.00 -14.53
N TYR A 9 -26.78 -11.43 -13.85
CA TYR A 9 -26.66 -10.70 -12.59
C TYR A 9 -26.23 -11.59 -11.39
N ASP A 10 -26.60 -12.87 -11.37
CA ASP A 10 -26.20 -13.80 -10.31
C ASP A 10 -24.74 -14.23 -10.44
N ILE A 11 -24.27 -14.43 -11.66
CA ILE A 11 -22.87 -14.78 -11.94
C ILE A 11 -21.96 -13.62 -11.53
N ASP A 12 -22.30 -12.39 -11.91
CA ASP A 12 -21.54 -11.18 -11.57
C ASP A 12 -21.55 -10.92 -10.04
N SER A 13 -22.65 -11.20 -9.35
CA SER A 13 -22.73 -11.04 -7.89
C SER A 13 -21.87 -12.08 -7.14
N GLN A 14 -21.83 -13.32 -7.62
CA GLN A 14 -21.01 -14.38 -7.04
C GLN A 14 -19.53 -14.14 -7.26
N ASP A 15 -19.14 -13.68 -8.44
CA ASP A 15 -17.75 -13.35 -8.76
C ASP A 15 -17.25 -12.19 -7.90
N ARG A 16 -18.06 -11.14 -7.74
CA ARG A 16 -17.73 -10.03 -6.82
C ARG A 16 -17.53 -10.48 -5.37
N ARG A 17 -18.39 -11.37 -4.87
CA ARG A 17 -18.24 -11.95 -3.52
C ARG A 17 -16.95 -12.75 -3.39
N ASN A 18 -16.61 -13.56 -4.38
CA ASN A 18 -15.39 -14.34 -4.40
C ASN A 18 -14.14 -13.44 -4.36
N ARG A 19 -14.11 -12.39 -5.20
CA ARG A 19 -13.02 -11.41 -5.21
C ARG A 19 -12.89 -10.68 -3.87
N THR A 20 -14.01 -10.27 -3.28
CA THR A 20 -14.02 -9.64 -1.95
C THR A 20 -13.46 -10.57 -0.88
N THR A 21 -13.92 -11.82 -0.86
CA THR A 21 -13.43 -12.84 0.10
C THR A 21 -11.92 -13.08 -0.05
N GLN A 22 -11.46 -13.17 -1.29
CA GLN A 22 -10.04 -13.32 -1.57
C GLN A 22 -9.22 -12.11 -1.11
N ALA A 23 -9.70 -10.89 -1.38
CA ALA A 23 -9.05 -9.66 -0.95
C ALA A 23 -8.95 -9.57 0.59
N ILE A 24 -10.01 -9.94 1.32
CA ILE A 24 -10.03 -10.01 2.78
C ILE A 24 -8.95 -10.98 3.30
N ARG A 25 -8.84 -12.17 2.71
CA ARG A 25 -7.78 -13.14 3.07
C ARG A 25 -6.39 -12.60 2.79
N MET A 26 -6.17 -12.04 1.61
CA MET A 26 -4.86 -11.49 1.22
C MET A 26 -4.40 -10.38 2.18
N THR A 27 -5.32 -9.64 2.76
CA THR A 27 -5.03 -8.55 3.69
C THR A 27 -5.07 -8.95 5.17
N GLY A 28 -5.41 -10.22 5.49
CA GLY A 28 -5.46 -10.73 6.86
C GLY A 28 -6.56 -10.07 7.70
N LEU A 29 -7.74 -9.86 7.10
CA LEU A 29 -8.89 -9.22 7.75
C LEU A 29 -10.03 -10.18 8.09
N GLU A 30 -9.82 -11.51 7.98
CA GLU A 30 -10.87 -12.50 8.15
C GLU A 30 -11.55 -12.41 9.53
N SER A 31 -10.77 -12.18 10.59
CA SER A 31 -11.27 -12.08 11.96
C SER A 31 -12.13 -10.84 12.24
N VAL A 32 -12.05 -9.82 11.39
CA VAL A 32 -12.73 -8.54 11.56
C VAL A 32 -13.71 -8.21 10.43
N THR A 33 -14.04 -9.18 9.59
CA THR A 33 -14.91 -9.01 8.41
C THR A 33 -16.26 -8.36 8.73
N ASN A 34 -16.82 -8.67 9.93
CA ASN A 34 -18.11 -8.14 10.37
C ASN A 34 -17.98 -6.95 11.32
N THR A 35 -16.77 -6.38 11.44
CA THR A 35 -16.52 -5.25 12.31
C THR A 35 -16.74 -3.94 11.54
N GLU A 36 -17.43 -2.98 12.14
CA GLU A 36 -17.60 -1.65 11.57
C GLU A 36 -16.23 -0.97 11.35
N ILE A 37 -16.04 -0.31 10.23
CA ILE A 37 -14.77 0.35 9.86
C ILE A 37 -14.30 1.31 10.95
N ALA A 38 -15.22 2.00 11.61
CA ALA A 38 -14.91 2.93 12.70
C ALA A 38 -14.28 2.26 13.93
N LYS A 39 -14.54 0.96 14.15
CA LYS A 39 -14.02 0.16 15.26
C LYS A 39 -12.70 -0.55 14.93
N LEU A 40 -12.25 -0.51 13.68
CA LEU A 40 -10.99 -1.11 13.26
C LEU A 40 -9.80 -0.29 13.81
N SER A 41 -8.69 -0.97 14.11
CA SER A 41 -7.41 -0.30 14.38
C SER A 41 -6.92 0.47 13.14
N GLY A 42 -5.96 1.39 13.33
CA GLY A 42 -5.35 2.13 12.22
C GLY A 42 -4.79 1.20 11.14
N GLY A 43 -4.03 0.17 11.53
CA GLY A 43 -3.48 -0.83 10.62
C GLY A 43 -4.57 -1.65 9.91
N GLN A 44 -5.63 -2.04 10.61
CA GLN A 44 -6.75 -2.75 10.01
C GLN A 44 -7.51 -1.88 9.00
N ARG A 45 -7.70 -0.59 9.28
CA ARG A 45 -8.31 0.35 8.33
C ARG A 45 -7.47 0.47 7.05
N GLN A 46 -6.14 0.61 7.17
CA GLN A 46 -5.27 0.67 5.99
C GLN A 46 -5.34 -0.62 5.16
N ARG A 47 -5.35 -1.79 5.82
CA ARG A 47 -5.54 -3.07 5.12
C ARG A 47 -6.90 -3.17 4.44
N ALA A 48 -7.97 -2.63 5.03
CA ALA A 48 -9.30 -2.60 4.42
C ALA A 48 -9.32 -1.73 3.14
N VAL A 49 -8.61 -0.62 3.11
CA VAL A 49 -8.45 0.21 1.90
C VAL A 49 -7.75 -0.59 0.79
N ILE A 50 -6.68 -1.32 1.14
CA ILE A 50 -5.96 -2.17 0.19
C ILE A 50 -6.85 -3.33 -0.29
N ALA A 51 -7.59 -3.98 0.63
CA ALA A 51 -8.54 -5.04 0.27
C ALA A 51 -9.58 -4.56 -0.75
N ARG A 52 -10.08 -3.34 -0.58
CA ARG A 52 -11.01 -2.74 -1.55
C ARG A 52 -10.38 -2.59 -2.94
N ALA A 53 -9.15 -2.12 -3.02
CA ALA A 53 -8.42 -2.01 -4.29
C ALA A 53 -8.19 -3.39 -4.92
N LEU A 54 -7.83 -4.40 -4.13
CA LEU A 54 -7.63 -5.76 -4.62
C LEU A 54 -8.93 -6.40 -5.12
N ALA A 55 -10.06 -6.15 -4.46
CA ALA A 55 -11.37 -6.66 -4.87
C ALA A 55 -11.84 -6.09 -6.22
N THR A 56 -11.30 -4.96 -6.65
CA THR A 56 -11.52 -4.39 -8.01
C THR A 56 -10.51 -4.91 -9.04
N GLU A 57 -9.65 -5.87 -8.66
CA GLU A 57 -8.59 -6.43 -9.51
C GLU A 57 -7.58 -5.39 -10.04
N ALA A 58 -7.43 -4.27 -9.34
CA ALA A 58 -6.50 -3.22 -9.70
C ALA A 58 -5.07 -3.76 -9.85
N ASP A 59 -4.40 -3.45 -10.95
CA ASP A 59 -2.99 -3.77 -11.17
C ASP A 59 -2.07 -2.68 -10.63
N LEU A 60 -2.59 -1.46 -10.50
CA LEU A 60 -1.92 -0.31 -9.91
C LEU A 60 -2.66 0.15 -8.65
N ILE A 61 -1.96 0.23 -7.53
CA ILE A 61 -2.47 0.71 -6.25
C ILE A 61 -1.71 1.97 -5.86
N LEU A 62 -2.44 3.04 -5.61
CA LEU A 62 -1.89 4.31 -5.13
C LEU A 62 -2.19 4.46 -3.64
N LEU A 63 -1.17 4.70 -2.84
CA LEU A 63 -1.26 4.86 -1.39
C LEU A 63 -0.67 6.22 -1.00
N ASP A 64 -1.47 7.03 -0.33
CA ASP A 64 -1.05 8.31 0.23
C ASP A 64 -0.89 8.18 1.74
N GLU A 65 0.34 8.35 2.23
CA GLU A 65 0.73 8.26 3.65
C GLU A 65 0.15 7.03 4.40
N PRO A 66 0.27 5.80 3.84
CA PRO A 66 -0.41 4.64 4.41
C PRO A 66 0.14 4.19 5.77
N LEU A 67 1.27 4.74 6.20
CA LEU A 67 1.96 4.38 7.45
C LEU A 67 1.66 5.36 8.60
N VAL A 68 0.92 6.44 8.33
CA VAL A 68 0.59 7.44 9.34
C VAL A 68 -0.49 6.91 10.29
N GLY A 69 -0.28 7.14 11.59
CA GLY A 69 -1.26 6.80 12.62
C GLY A 69 -1.39 5.31 12.94
N ILE A 70 -0.43 4.49 12.51
CA ILE A 70 -0.38 3.07 12.86
C ILE A 70 0.85 2.76 13.72
N ASP A 71 0.72 1.77 14.61
CA ASP A 71 1.80 1.32 15.47
C ASP A 71 2.91 0.61 14.66
N ARG A 72 4.06 0.40 15.28
CA ARG A 72 5.24 -0.18 14.64
C ARG A 72 5.02 -1.60 14.10
N GLU A 73 4.29 -2.42 14.84
CA GLU A 73 4.03 -3.81 14.43
C GLU A 73 3.09 -3.85 13.22
N SER A 74 2.00 -3.10 13.29
CA SER A 74 1.05 -2.92 12.17
C SER A 74 1.75 -2.34 10.93
N ARG A 75 2.67 -1.38 11.10
CA ARG A 75 3.49 -0.81 10.02
C ARG A 75 4.32 -1.89 9.34
N ASN A 76 5.11 -2.65 10.10
CA ASN A 76 5.96 -3.71 9.55
C ASN A 76 5.13 -4.77 8.83
N SER A 77 3.98 -5.12 9.39
CA SER A 77 3.06 -6.07 8.79
C SER A 77 2.43 -5.55 7.50
N LEU A 78 2.13 -4.25 7.43
CA LEU A 78 1.63 -3.61 6.23
C LEU A 78 2.69 -3.57 5.13
N LEU A 79 3.93 -3.19 5.45
CA LEU A 79 5.03 -3.17 4.47
C LEU A 79 5.30 -4.56 3.88
N LYS A 80 5.27 -5.62 4.70
CA LYS A 80 5.37 -7.01 4.23
C LYS A 80 4.21 -7.38 3.29
N LEU A 81 2.99 -6.96 3.60
CA LEU A 81 1.84 -7.17 2.73
C LEU A 81 2.07 -6.51 1.36
N LEU A 82 2.50 -5.25 1.33
CA LEU A 82 2.76 -4.51 0.08
C LEU A 82 3.87 -5.18 -0.74
N ASP A 83 4.94 -5.62 -0.09
CA ASP A 83 6.03 -6.35 -0.74
C ASP A 83 5.54 -7.66 -1.38
N ASN A 84 4.77 -8.47 -0.65
CA ASN A 84 4.18 -9.70 -1.17
C ASN A 84 3.23 -9.44 -2.36
N LEU A 85 2.44 -8.37 -2.32
CA LEU A 85 1.58 -8.01 -3.45
C LEU A 85 2.38 -7.68 -4.71
N CYS A 86 3.54 -7.03 -4.58
CA CYS A 86 4.42 -6.76 -5.71
C CYS A 86 5.06 -8.06 -6.23
N HIS A 87 5.71 -8.84 -5.35
CA HIS A 87 6.51 -9.99 -5.77
C HIS A 87 5.68 -11.21 -6.17
N GLU A 88 4.64 -11.55 -5.41
CA GLU A 88 3.88 -12.77 -5.62
C GLU A 88 2.65 -12.56 -6.51
N ARG A 89 2.12 -11.34 -6.57
CA ARG A 89 0.89 -11.03 -7.29
C ARG A 89 1.10 -10.09 -8.49
N GLY A 90 2.34 -9.66 -8.73
CA GLY A 90 2.68 -8.79 -9.86
C GLY A 90 2.01 -7.42 -9.80
N LYS A 91 1.55 -6.96 -8.61
CA LYS A 91 0.92 -5.65 -8.48
C LYS A 91 1.95 -4.54 -8.50
N THR A 92 1.59 -3.41 -9.09
CA THR A 92 2.37 -2.18 -9.02
C THR A 92 1.82 -1.31 -7.91
N ILE A 93 2.70 -0.86 -6.99
CA ILE A 93 2.30 0.00 -5.87
C ILE A 93 3.11 1.29 -5.94
N ILE A 94 2.40 2.42 -5.91
CA ILE A 94 3.00 3.73 -5.74
C ILE A 94 2.58 4.24 -4.37
N MET A 95 3.55 4.53 -3.51
CA MET A 95 3.32 5.00 -2.16
C MET A 95 3.96 6.38 -1.98
N VAL A 96 3.17 7.35 -1.54
CA VAL A 96 3.68 8.64 -1.06
C VAL A 96 3.87 8.53 0.45
N SER A 97 5.05 8.93 0.94
CA SER A 97 5.34 8.96 2.37
C SER A 97 6.52 9.87 2.67
N HIS A 98 6.53 10.44 3.87
CA HIS A 98 7.68 11.18 4.41
C HIS A 98 8.62 10.28 5.24
N ASP A 99 8.28 9.00 5.45
CA ASP A 99 9.12 8.03 6.16
C ASP A 99 10.15 7.41 5.21
N LEU A 100 11.27 8.13 5.03
CA LEU A 100 12.37 7.70 4.16
C LEU A 100 12.94 6.34 4.56
N THR A 101 12.93 6.01 5.87
CA THR A 101 13.44 4.72 6.36
C THR A 101 12.57 3.57 5.88
N ALA A 102 11.25 3.70 6.02
CA ALA A 102 10.31 2.69 5.55
C ALA A 102 10.40 2.51 4.02
N ILE A 103 10.46 3.63 3.26
CA ILE A 103 10.58 3.59 1.81
C ILE A 103 11.89 2.90 1.38
N SER A 104 13.03 3.28 1.98
CA SER A 104 14.33 2.73 1.59
C SER A 104 14.46 1.22 1.85
N GLN A 105 13.71 0.70 2.81
CA GLN A 105 13.71 -0.73 3.15
C GLN A 105 12.76 -1.59 2.31
N THR A 106 11.76 -0.97 1.67
CA THR A 106 10.66 -1.72 1.05
C THR A 106 10.49 -1.41 -0.43
N ALA A 107 10.74 -0.17 -0.84
CA ALA A 107 10.52 0.23 -2.22
C ALA A 107 11.69 -0.19 -3.13
N HIS A 108 11.41 -0.66 -4.34
CA HIS A 108 12.40 -0.97 -5.36
C HIS A 108 12.98 0.29 -6.00
N ARG A 109 12.14 1.31 -6.17
CA ARG A 109 12.46 2.61 -6.76
C ARG A 109 11.91 3.71 -5.89
N MET A 110 12.62 4.83 -5.81
CA MET A 110 12.19 6.02 -5.11
C MET A 110 12.31 7.23 -6.02
N VAL A 111 11.31 8.09 -5.94
CA VAL A 111 11.36 9.44 -6.48
C VAL A 111 11.32 10.39 -5.28
N PHE A 112 12.38 11.14 -5.07
CA PHE A 112 12.43 12.19 -4.05
C PHE A 112 12.07 13.52 -4.70
N LEU A 113 10.93 14.07 -4.30
CA LEU A 113 10.34 15.27 -4.85
C LEU A 113 10.35 16.39 -3.80
N GLU A 114 10.95 17.49 -4.15
CA GLU A 114 10.72 18.82 -3.59
C GLU A 114 10.30 19.68 -4.78
N GLU A 115 10.09 20.88 -4.80
CA GLU A 115 9.72 21.70 -5.99
C GLU A 115 10.09 21.07 -7.36
N THR A 116 11.20 20.32 -7.40
CA THR A 116 11.68 19.54 -8.54
C THR A 116 12.07 18.12 -8.10
N ILE A 117 12.24 17.20 -9.05
CA ILE A 117 12.77 15.86 -8.77
C ILE A 117 14.25 16.00 -8.36
N ARG A 118 14.57 15.63 -7.12
CA ARG A 118 15.91 15.64 -6.53
C ARG A 118 16.62 14.28 -6.67
N PHE A 119 15.85 13.22 -6.67
CA PHE A 119 16.35 11.86 -6.92
C PHE A 119 15.27 11.05 -7.62
N ASP A 120 15.67 10.23 -8.57
CA ASP A 120 14.84 9.23 -9.21
C ASP A 120 15.71 8.00 -9.53
N GLY A 121 15.43 6.90 -8.88
CA GLY A 121 16.23 5.70 -9.08
C GLY A 121 15.91 4.56 -8.11
N PRO A 122 16.63 3.43 -8.27
CA PRO A 122 16.48 2.29 -7.38
C PRO A 122 16.96 2.64 -5.97
N THR A 123 16.27 2.13 -4.95
CA THR A 123 16.53 2.45 -3.54
C THR A 123 17.93 2.06 -3.07
N ASN A 124 18.55 1.03 -3.65
CA ASN A 124 19.94 0.65 -3.36
C ASN A 124 20.99 1.68 -3.85
N LYS A 125 20.60 2.64 -4.67
CA LYS A 125 21.43 3.78 -5.10
C LYS A 125 21.08 5.07 -4.37
N LEU A 126 20.20 4.98 -3.37
CA LEU A 126 19.81 6.15 -2.59
C LEU A 126 21.03 6.75 -1.88
N PRO A 127 21.30 8.06 -2.01
CA PRO A 127 22.31 8.71 -1.23
C PRO A 127 22.06 8.53 0.27
N ASN A 128 23.11 8.54 1.09
CA ASN A 128 22.94 8.50 2.53
C ASN A 128 22.09 9.69 3.03
N LEU A 129 21.50 9.56 4.23
CA LEU A 129 20.60 10.58 4.78
C LEU A 129 21.22 11.97 4.86
N GLY A 130 22.53 12.09 5.11
CA GLY A 130 23.24 13.37 5.10
C GLY A 130 23.29 14.00 3.69
N LYS A 131 23.45 13.17 2.66
CA LYS A 131 23.40 13.63 1.28
C LYS A 131 21.97 14.00 0.84
N LEU A 132 20.95 13.31 1.35
CA LEU A 132 19.55 13.68 1.15
C LEU A 132 19.21 15.01 1.83
N ALA A 133 19.75 15.25 3.03
CA ALA A 133 19.61 16.54 3.71
C ALA A 133 20.25 17.69 2.91
N SER A 134 21.41 17.46 2.30
CA SER A 134 22.03 18.45 1.40
C SER A 134 21.25 18.68 0.11
N LEU A 135 20.53 17.64 -0.37
CA LEU A 135 19.61 17.78 -1.49
C LEU A 135 18.37 18.64 -1.14
N ARG A 136 18.00 18.71 0.15
CA ARG A 136 16.91 19.57 0.64
C ARG A 136 17.23 21.06 0.67
N GLY A 137 18.43 21.47 0.29
CA GLY A 137 18.82 22.88 0.36
C GLY A 137 18.85 23.44 1.80
N ILE A 138 18.83 22.56 2.82
CA ILE A 138 19.06 22.95 4.19
C ILE A 138 20.56 23.13 4.34
N GLU A 139 21.03 24.35 4.13
CA GLU A 139 22.35 24.79 4.61
C GLU A 139 22.41 24.48 6.11
N HIS A 140 23.52 23.91 6.52
CA HIS A 140 23.79 23.54 7.90
C HIS A 140 23.37 24.66 8.87
N VAL A 141 22.37 24.41 9.70
CA VAL A 141 22.18 25.18 10.92
C VAL A 141 23.39 24.87 11.77
N HIS A 142 24.27 25.87 11.91
CA HIS A 142 25.46 25.77 12.75
C HIS A 142 25.05 25.31 14.15
N GLN A 143 25.65 24.23 14.60
CA GLN A 143 25.77 23.91 16.00
C GLN A 143 26.84 24.87 16.56
N ASP A 144 26.42 25.89 17.31
CA ASP A 144 27.21 26.56 18.32
C ASP A 144 27.15 25.80 19.64
#